data_66b80f93448b70feb01b5094d6df69a8
#
_entry.id   66b80f93448b70feb01b5094d6df69a8
#
_cell.length_a   1.000
_cell.length_b   1.000
_cell.length_c   1.000
_cell.angle_alpha   90.00
_cell.angle_beta   90.00
_cell.angle_gamma   90.00
#
_symmetry.space_group_name_H-M   'P 1'
#
loop_
_entity.id
_entity.type
_entity.pdbx_description
1 polymer ?
#
loop_
_entity_poly.entity_id
_entity_poly.type
_entity_poly.pdbx_seq_one_letter_code
_entity_poly.pdbx_strand_id
1 'polypeptide(L)'
;MSIELIVLDVDGTMTDSRITYTQNGDEIKAFNVKDGLAIVSWMKLGKDVAIITGRSSKIVERRAKELHIEHFYQGCDDKLTKLKELIEKLDIKMENVAAIGDDLNDYRMLEAAGISFVPRDASSYVDKIASVVLTRKGGNGAVREMIEYLLKKERLEEKFLNLWR
;
A
#
# COMPACT_ATOMS: atom_id res chain seq x y z
N MET A 1 16.07 10.97 6.00
CA MET A 1 14.80 11.02 5.24
C MET A 1 13.81 10.14 5.99
N SER A 2 12.69 10.69 6.40
CA SER A 2 11.65 9.97 7.15
C SER A 2 10.43 9.77 6.25
N ILE A 3 9.92 8.56 6.13
CA ILE A 3 8.67 8.29 5.42
C ILE A 3 7.51 8.75 6.30
N GLU A 4 6.66 9.59 5.75
CA GLU A 4 5.49 10.14 6.41
C GLU A 4 4.19 9.50 5.89
N LEU A 5 4.15 9.14 4.61
CA LEU A 5 3.00 8.55 3.94
C LEU A 5 3.38 7.22 3.29
N ILE A 6 2.59 6.18 3.54
CA ILE A 6 2.58 4.94 2.75
C ILE A 6 1.39 4.95 1.80
N VAL A 7 1.62 4.66 0.52
CA VAL A 7 0.58 4.54 -0.50
C VAL A 7 0.48 3.10 -0.97
N LEU A 8 -0.71 2.55 -0.88
CA LEU A 8 -1.02 1.15 -1.19
C LEU A 8 -1.89 1.04 -2.43
N ASP A 9 -1.47 0.24 -3.41
CA ASP A 9 -2.38 -0.38 -4.36
C ASP A 9 -3.15 -1.52 -3.69
N VAL A 10 -4.21 -2.02 -4.30
CA VAL A 10 -5.05 -3.08 -3.74
C VAL A 10 -4.88 -4.41 -4.48
N ASP A 11 -5.32 -4.48 -5.73
CA ASP A 11 -5.39 -5.74 -6.47
C ASP A 11 -3.99 -6.20 -6.91
N GLY A 12 -3.49 -7.26 -6.31
CA GLY A 12 -2.14 -7.76 -6.51
C GLY A 12 -1.10 -7.29 -5.48
N THR A 13 -1.49 -6.36 -4.61
CA THR A 13 -0.65 -5.81 -3.52
C THR A 13 -1.21 -6.18 -2.16
N MET A 14 -2.40 -5.71 -1.80
CA MET A 14 -3.14 -6.11 -0.60
C MET A 14 -3.89 -7.43 -0.79
N THR A 15 -4.14 -7.82 -2.02
CA THR A 15 -4.76 -9.08 -2.43
C THR A 15 -3.80 -9.91 -3.30
N ASP A 16 -4.19 -11.14 -3.60
CA ASP A 16 -3.44 -12.08 -4.43
C ASP A 16 -3.69 -11.92 -5.95
N SER A 17 -4.20 -10.79 -6.40
CA SER A 17 -4.59 -10.45 -7.79
C SER A 17 -5.86 -11.14 -8.29
N ARG A 18 -6.46 -12.04 -7.54
CA ARG A 18 -7.65 -12.75 -7.98
C ARG A 18 -8.91 -11.94 -7.72
N ILE A 19 -9.80 -11.96 -8.69
CA ILE A 19 -11.17 -11.50 -8.57
C ILE A 19 -12.06 -12.71 -8.69
N THR A 20 -12.79 -13.04 -7.64
CA THR A 20 -13.73 -14.16 -7.61
C THR A 20 -15.14 -13.63 -7.67
N TYR A 21 -15.96 -14.17 -8.57
CA TYR A 21 -17.37 -13.84 -8.67
C TYR A 21 -18.22 -15.03 -8.21
N THR A 22 -19.27 -14.75 -7.47
CA THR A 22 -20.32 -15.74 -7.21
C THR A 22 -21.21 -15.88 -8.43
N GLN A 23 -22.07 -16.92 -8.46
CA GLN A 23 -23.05 -17.09 -9.51
C GLN A 23 -24.02 -15.89 -9.63
N ASN A 24 -24.27 -15.19 -8.53
CA ASN A 24 -25.14 -14.00 -8.49
C ASN A 24 -24.40 -12.70 -8.89
N GLY A 25 -23.11 -12.79 -9.26
CA GLY A 25 -22.30 -11.65 -9.65
C GLY A 25 -21.66 -10.85 -8.52
N ASP A 26 -21.75 -11.33 -7.27
CA ASP A 26 -21.05 -10.72 -6.15
C ASP A 26 -19.54 -10.94 -6.26
N GLU A 27 -18.76 -9.92 -5.92
CA GLU A 27 -17.31 -9.97 -5.93
C GLU A 27 -16.78 -10.44 -4.58
N ILE A 28 -15.75 -11.30 -4.61
CA ILE A 28 -15.06 -11.80 -3.40
C ILE A 28 -13.57 -11.46 -3.54
N LYS A 29 -13.00 -10.86 -2.49
CA LYS A 29 -11.56 -10.64 -2.34
C LYS A 29 -11.11 -11.07 -0.95
N ALA A 30 -9.88 -11.55 -0.85
CA ALA A 30 -9.26 -11.92 0.41
C ALA A 30 -8.14 -10.93 0.77
N PHE A 31 -8.10 -10.52 2.03
CA PHE A 31 -7.06 -9.68 2.59
C PHE A 31 -6.25 -10.43 3.65
N ASN A 32 -5.03 -10.01 3.87
CA ASN A 32 -4.13 -10.61 4.84
C ASN A 32 -4.22 -9.89 6.20
N VAL A 33 -4.46 -10.63 7.25
CA VAL A 33 -4.59 -10.09 8.61
C VAL A 33 -3.30 -9.46 9.13
N LYS A 34 -2.13 -9.99 8.75
CA LYS A 34 -0.82 -9.45 9.17
C LYS A 34 -0.50 -8.13 8.47
N ASP A 35 -0.90 -7.99 7.22
CA ASP A 35 -0.84 -6.71 6.50
C ASP A 35 -1.68 -5.66 7.22
N GLY A 36 -2.91 -6.00 7.58
CA GLY A 36 -3.83 -5.11 8.27
C GLY A 36 -3.29 -4.64 9.62
N LEU A 37 -2.73 -5.54 10.42
CA LEU A 37 -2.13 -5.20 11.71
C LEU A 37 -0.95 -4.24 11.55
N ALA A 38 -0.10 -4.44 10.55
CA ALA A 38 1.04 -3.56 10.27
C ALA A 38 0.58 -2.16 9.84
N ILE A 39 -0.43 -2.07 8.98
CA ILE A 39 -1.02 -0.81 8.52
C ILE A 39 -1.54 0.01 9.72
N VAL A 40 -2.36 -0.61 10.57
CA VAL A 40 -2.92 0.06 11.76
C VAL A 40 -1.81 0.50 12.71
N SER A 41 -0.79 -0.34 12.90
CA SER A 41 0.33 -0.03 13.79
C SER A 41 1.21 1.11 13.24
N TRP A 42 1.40 1.19 11.93
CA TRP A 42 2.09 2.30 11.27
C TRP A 42 1.39 3.63 11.55
N MET A 43 0.06 3.65 11.41
CA MET A 43 -0.74 4.85 11.72
C MET A 43 -0.68 5.23 13.22
N LYS A 44 -0.62 4.26 14.13
CA LYS A 44 -0.41 4.51 15.57
C LYS A 44 0.94 5.17 15.89
N LEU A 45 1.92 5.10 15.01
CA LEU A 45 3.18 5.83 15.11
C LEU A 45 3.05 7.31 14.68
N GLY A 46 1.84 7.78 14.34
CA GLY A 46 1.57 9.14 13.87
C GLY A 46 1.91 9.37 12.40
N LYS A 47 1.88 8.32 11.59
CA LYS A 47 2.19 8.35 10.16
C LYS A 47 0.94 8.07 9.32
N ASP A 48 0.93 8.53 8.09
CA ASP A 48 -0.23 8.41 7.20
C ASP A 48 -0.18 7.16 6.31
N VAL A 49 -1.36 6.68 5.95
CA VAL A 49 -1.57 5.61 4.97
C VAL A 49 -2.67 6.04 4.00
N ALA A 50 -2.43 5.80 2.72
CA ALA A 50 -3.41 5.99 1.67
C ALA A 50 -3.59 4.73 0.84
N ILE A 51 -4.81 4.51 0.35
CA ILE A 51 -5.11 3.56 -0.71
C ILE A 51 -5.43 4.35 -1.98
N ILE A 52 -4.72 4.04 -3.06
CA ILE A 52 -5.00 4.56 -4.40
C ILE A 52 -5.12 3.37 -5.35
N THR A 53 -6.33 3.07 -5.80
CA THR A 53 -6.65 1.88 -6.58
C THR A 53 -7.45 2.19 -7.84
N GLY A 54 -7.20 1.46 -8.92
CA GLY A 54 -7.88 1.68 -10.21
C GLY A 54 -9.32 1.16 -10.23
N ARG A 55 -9.59 0.06 -9.56
CA ARG A 55 -10.94 -0.53 -9.49
C ARG A 55 -11.77 0.15 -8.41
N SER A 56 -13.09 0.04 -8.55
CA SER A 56 -14.05 0.45 -7.51
C SER A 56 -14.74 -0.79 -6.95
N SER A 57 -14.73 -0.94 -5.64
CA SER A 57 -15.27 -2.11 -4.94
C SER A 57 -15.75 -1.76 -3.55
N LYS A 58 -16.98 -2.18 -3.23
CA LYS A 58 -17.54 -2.06 -1.87
C LYS A 58 -16.75 -2.86 -0.83
N ILE A 59 -16.13 -3.96 -1.26
CA ILE A 59 -15.29 -4.82 -0.40
C ILE A 59 -14.05 -4.06 0.05
N VAL A 60 -13.39 -3.37 -0.89
CA VAL A 60 -12.19 -2.56 -0.60
C VAL A 60 -12.55 -1.35 0.26
N GLU A 61 -13.67 -0.69 -0.01
CA GLU A 61 -14.19 0.39 0.84
C GLU A 61 -14.42 -0.08 2.28
N ARG A 62 -15.04 -1.25 2.46
CA ARG A 62 -15.21 -1.88 3.76
C ARG A 62 -13.86 -2.13 4.45
N ARG A 63 -12.89 -2.69 3.72
CA ARG A 63 -11.57 -2.98 4.28
C ARG A 63 -10.83 -1.71 4.70
N ALA A 64 -10.90 -0.65 3.91
CA ALA A 64 -10.32 0.64 4.27
C ALA A 64 -10.92 1.20 5.57
N LYS A 65 -12.24 1.11 5.75
CA LYS A 65 -12.93 1.50 6.98
C LYS A 65 -12.52 0.65 8.19
N GLU A 66 -12.44 -0.66 8.03
CA GLU A 66 -11.98 -1.58 9.10
C GLU A 66 -10.57 -1.25 9.57
N LEU A 67 -9.70 -0.82 8.68
CA LEU A 67 -8.32 -0.43 8.98
C LEU A 67 -8.18 1.05 9.39
N HIS A 68 -9.27 1.82 9.43
CA HIS A 68 -9.28 3.26 9.72
C HIS A 68 -8.43 4.10 8.76
N ILE A 69 -8.34 3.68 7.48
CA ILE A 69 -7.65 4.43 6.44
C ILE A 69 -8.57 5.52 5.92
N GLU A 70 -8.25 6.79 6.22
CA GLU A 70 -9.05 7.95 5.82
C GLU A 70 -8.78 8.36 4.37
N HIS A 71 -7.55 8.19 3.89
CA HIS A 71 -7.13 8.54 2.54
C HIS A 71 -7.39 7.36 1.60
N PHE A 72 -8.62 7.27 1.13
CA PHE A 72 -9.08 6.17 0.29
C PHE A 72 -9.61 6.69 -1.04
N TYR A 73 -8.95 6.32 -2.13
CA TYR A 73 -9.29 6.74 -3.49
C TYR A 73 -9.37 5.51 -4.40
N GLN A 74 -10.56 5.27 -4.93
CA GLN A 74 -10.81 4.19 -5.87
C GLN A 74 -11.28 4.73 -7.23
N GLY A 75 -11.27 3.90 -8.28
CA GLY A 75 -11.58 4.34 -9.63
C GLY A 75 -10.54 5.32 -10.20
N CYS A 76 -9.28 5.24 -9.76
CA CYS A 76 -8.23 6.15 -10.17
C CYS A 76 -7.47 5.62 -11.39
N ASP A 77 -7.65 6.24 -12.55
CA ASP A 77 -6.91 5.92 -13.77
C ASP A 77 -5.47 6.48 -13.72
N ASP A 78 -5.28 7.67 -13.19
CA ASP A 78 -3.97 8.30 -13.01
C ASP A 78 -3.61 8.40 -11.51
N LYS A 79 -2.95 7.37 -11.01
CA LYS A 79 -2.54 7.27 -9.61
C LYS A 79 -1.50 8.32 -9.22
N LEU A 80 -0.61 8.72 -10.11
CA LEU A 80 0.39 9.74 -9.82
C LEU A 80 -0.24 11.11 -9.61
N THR A 81 -1.20 11.50 -10.43
CA THR A 81 -1.92 12.76 -10.25
C THR A 81 -2.65 12.76 -8.92
N LYS A 82 -3.34 11.67 -8.58
CA LYS A 82 -4.02 11.55 -7.28
C LYS A 82 -3.05 11.60 -6.10
N LEU A 83 -1.88 10.97 -6.21
CA LEU A 83 -0.84 11.06 -5.18
C LEU A 83 -0.33 12.49 -5.00
N LYS A 84 -0.10 13.22 -6.10
CA LYS A 84 0.34 14.62 -6.04
C LYS A 84 -0.67 15.52 -5.33
N GLU A 85 -1.96 15.38 -5.65
CA GLU A 85 -3.05 16.09 -4.96
C GLU A 85 -3.07 15.79 -3.45
N LEU A 86 -2.87 14.52 -3.08
CA LEU A 86 -2.87 14.10 -1.69
C LEU A 86 -1.70 14.68 -0.90
N ILE A 87 -0.49 14.57 -1.41
CA ILE A 87 0.71 15.07 -0.71
C ILE A 87 0.71 16.61 -0.60
N GLU A 88 0.17 17.33 -1.58
CA GLU A 88 -0.06 18.77 -1.49
C GLU A 88 -1.02 19.08 -0.34
N LYS A 89 -2.15 18.37 -0.25
CA LYS A 89 -3.13 18.53 0.84
C LYS A 89 -2.55 18.24 2.22
N LEU A 90 -1.62 17.27 2.32
CA LEU A 90 -1.01 16.85 3.60
C LEU A 90 0.28 17.63 3.93
N ASP A 91 0.73 18.50 3.04
CA ASP A 91 2.03 19.18 3.14
C ASP A 91 3.23 18.22 3.28
N ILE A 92 3.16 17.11 2.52
CA ILE A 92 4.20 16.06 2.48
C ILE A 92 4.98 16.17 1.19
N LYS A 93 6.31 15.99 1.25
CA LYS A 93 7.16 15.94 0.06
C LYS A 93 7.15 14.55 -0.55
N MET A 94 7.27 14.44 -1.88
CA MET A 94 7.32 13.17 -2.59
C MET A 94 8.45 12.25 -2.09
N GLU A 95 9.58 12.83 -1.69
CA GLU A 95 10.70 12.08 -1.10
C GLU A 95 10.37 11.37 0.22
N ASN A 96 9.31 11.81 0.91
CA ASN A 96 8.81 11.24 2.17
C ASN A 96 7.66 10.24 1.96
N VAL A 97 7.43 9.84 0.72
CA VAL A 97 6.40 8.87 0.35
C VAL A 97 7.03 7.50 0.06
N ALA A 98 6.47 6.46 0.65
CA ALA A 98 6.71 5.08 0.25
C ALA A 98 5.49 4.56 -0.52
N ALA A 99 5.68 3.99 -1.69
CA ALA A 99 4.60 3.43 -2.50
C ALA A 99 4.82 1.94 -2.75
N ILE A 100 3.73 1.18 -2.79
CA ILE A 100 3.74 -0.23 -3.19
C ILE A 100 2.65 -0.49 -4.22
N GLY A 101 3.00 -1.21 -5.27
CA GLY A 101 2.11 -1.61 -6.36
C GLY A 101 2.68 -2.83 -7.08
N ASP A 102 1.95 -3.40 -8.03
CA ASP A 102 2.33 -4.69 -8.64
C ASP A 102 2.30 -4.70 -10.17
N ASP A 103 1.70 -3.70 -10.81
CA ASP A 103 1.51 -3.73 -12.26
C ASP A 103 1.67 -2.35 -12.93
N LEU A 104 1.47 -2.31 -14.23
CA LEU A 104 1.74 -1.15 -15.10
C LEU A 104 0.96 0.11 -14.72
N ASN A 105 -0.23 -0.02 -14.17
CA ASN A 105 -1.02 1.12 -13.68
C ASN A 105 -0.41 1.79 -12.44
N ASP A 106 0.57 1.16 -11.80
CA ASP A 106 1.34 1.72 -10.68
C ASP A 106 2.65 2.40 -11.12
N TYR A 107 3.10 2.14 -12.37
CA TYR A 107 4.44 2.47 -12.85
C TYR A 107 4.87 3.90 -12.52
N ARG A 108 4.07 4.89 -12.92
CA ARG A 108 4.40 6.31 -12.72
C ARG A 108 4.40 6.73 -11.24
N MET A 109 3.52 6.13 -10.45
CA MET A 109 3.47 6.36 -9.00
C MET A 109 4.71 5.77 -8.31
N LEU A 110 5.09 4.54 -8.67
CA LEU A 110 6.26 3.86 -8.12
C LEU A 110 7.55 4.59 -8.50
N GLU A 111 7.68 5.05 -9.75
CA GLU A 111 8.84 5.79 -10.22
C GLU A 111 9.02 7.15 -9.52
N ALA A 112 7.92 7.81 -9.17
CA ALA A 112 7.94 9.13 -8.54
C ALA A 112 8.16 9.09 -7.02
N ALA A 113 7.77 8.03 -6.33
CA ALA A 113 7.85 7.92 -4.89
C ALA A 113 9.29 7.98 -4.36
N GLY A 114 9.48 8.50 -3.15
CA GLY A 114 10.79 8.56 -2.48
C GLY A 114 11.42 7.18 -2.27
N ILE A 115 10.59 6.18 -2.02
CA ILE A 115 10.98 4.76 -2.06
C ILE A 115 9.80 3.93 -2.56
N SER A 116 10.06 3.03 -3.50
CA SER A 116 9.04 2.17 -4.08
C SER A 116 9.30 0.69 -3.82
N PHE A 117 8.21 -0.05 -3.64
CA PHE A 117 8.21 -1.47 -3.34
C PHE A 117 7.30 -2.20 -4.32
N VAL A 118 7.65 -3.44 -4.62
CA VAL A 118 6.79 -4.35 -5.37
C VAL A 118 6.77 -5.72 -4.70
N PRO A 119 5.62 -6.43 -4.69
CA PRO A 119 5.56 -7.81 -4.24
C PRO A 119 6.43 -8.72 -5.11
N ARG A 120 6.78 -9.88 -4.59
CA ARG A 120 7.58 -10.88 -5.33
C ARG A 120 6.99 -11.30 -6.67
N ASP A 121 5.67 -11.30 -6.77
CA ASP A 121 4.91 -11.71 -7.95
C ASP A 121 4.39 -10.53 -8.79
N ALA A 122 4.99 -9.37 -8.64
CA ALA A 122 4.71 -8.20 -9.46
C ALA A 122 5.12 -8.40 -10.92
N SER A 123 4.60 -7.55 -11.80
CA SER A 123 5.02 -7.51 -13.20
C SER A 123 6.51 -7.23 -13.33
N SER A 124 7.19 -7.95 -14.23
CA SER A 124 8.61 -7.75 -14.50
C SER A 124 8.97 -6.34 -15.00
N TYR A 125 8.00 -5.58 -15.45
CA TYR A 125 8.21 -4.19 -15.88
C TYR A 125 8.36 -3.24 -14.69
N VAL A 126 7.59 -3.46 -13.62
CA VAL A 126 7.68 -2.62 -12.40
C VAL A 126 8.80 -3.07 -11.48
N ASP A 127 9.21 -4.34 -11.52
CA ASP A 127 10.39 -4.84 -10.81
C ASP A 127 11.66 -4.02 -11.15
N LYS A 128 11.79 -3.62 -12.42
CA LYS A 128 12.97 -2.91 -12.92
C LYS A 128 13.11 -1.50 -12.40
N ILE A 129 12.02 -0.88 -11.98
CA ILE A 129 12.00 0.52 -11.51
C ILE A 129 11.81 0.63 -10.01
N ALA A 130 11.41 -0.45 -9.35
CA ALA A 130 11.20 -0.45 -7.91
C ALA A 130 12.50 -0.32 -7.13
N SER A 131 12.46 0.42 -6.04
CA SER A 131 13.58 0.53 -5.10
C SER A 131 13.87 -0.80 -4.40
N VAL A 132 12.79 -1.56 -4.11
CA VAL A 132 12.86 -2.82 -3.38
C VAL A 132 11.86 -3.82 -3.96
N VAL A 133 12.34 -5.00 -4.34
CA VAL A 133 11.51 -6.17 -4.65
C VAL A 133 11.40 -7.00 -3.38
N LEU A 134 10.18 -7.18 -2.89
CA LEU A 134 9.90 -7.91 -1.66
C LEU A 134 10.01 -9.42 -1.86
N THR A 135 10.13 -10.17 -0.78
CA THR A 135 10.18 -11.65 -0.81
C THR A 135 8.79 -12.26 -0.74
N ARG A 136 7.81 -11.53 -0.20
CA ARG A 136 6.41 -11.95 -0.07
C ARG A 136 5.60 -11.55 -1.29
N LYS A 137 4.60 -12.37 -1.60
CA LYS A 137 3.62 -12.10 -2.66
C LYS A 137 2.54 -11.13 -2.17
N GLY A 138 1.89 -10.46 -3.13
CA GLY A 138 0.69 -9.67 -2.86
C GLY A 138 -0.40 -10.50 -2.17
N GLY A 139 -1.08 -9.92 -1.19
CA GLY A 139 -2.09 -10.61 -0.38
C GLY A 139 -1.53 -11.66 0.58
N ASN A 140 -0.22 -11.86 0.60
CA ASN A 140 0.45 -12.87 1.44
C ASN A 140 1.60 -12.30 2.27
N GLY A 141 1.44 -11.09 2.74
CA GLY A 141 2.38 -10.44 3.65
C GLY A 141 3.32 -9.42 3.00
N ALA A 142 3.15 -9.05 1.72
CA ALA A 142 3.98 -8.06 1.05
C ALA A 142 3.90 -6.68 1.73
N VAL A 143 2.71 -6.20 2.06
CA VAL A 143 2.53 -4.92 2.77
C VAL A 143 3.16 -4.97 4.16
N ARG A 144 3.00 -6.07 4.87
CA ARG A 144 3.66 -6.30 6.17
C ARG A 144 5.18 -6.20 6.05
N GLU A 145 5.77 -6.88 5.07
CA GLU A 145 7.21 -6.88 4.83
C GLU A 145 7.72 -5.47 4.50
N MET A 146 7.00 -4.72 3.66
CA MET A 146 7.33 -3.32 3.36
C MET A 146 7.39 -2.46 4.62
N ILE A 147 6.37 -2.56 5.48
CA ILE A 147 6.31 -1.79 6.72
C ILE A 147 7.46 -2.18 7.66
N GLU A 148 7.73 -3.47 7.83
CA GLU A 148 8.87 -3.94 8.64
C GLU A 148 10.22 -3.46 8.07
N TYR A 149 10.36 -3.42 6.74
CA TYR A 149 11.54 -2.84 6.09
C TYR A 149 11.72 -1.36 6.46
N LEU A 150 10.64 -0.57 6.37
CA LEU A 150 10.66 0.86 6.71
C LEU A 150 10.96 1.09 8.18
N LEU A 151 10.38 0.29 9.08
CA LEU A 151 10.64 0.38 10.52
C LEU A 151 12.12 0.16 10.84
N LYS A 152 12.76 -0.82 10.22
CA LYS A 152 14.20 -1.09 10.36
C LYS A 152 15.02 0.06 9.82
N LYS A 153 14.73 0.50 8.60
CA LYS A 153 15.44 1.58 7.93
C LYS A 153 15.39 2.89 8.72
N GLU A 154 14.26 3.19 9.35
CA GLU A 154 14.05 4.42 10.13
C GLU A 154 14.34 4.26 11.63
N ARG A 155 14.78 3.08 12.08
CA ARG A 155 15.05 2.76 13.50
C ARG A 155 13.83 2.96 14.39
N LEU A 156 12.66 2.58 13.90
CA LEU A 156 11.37 2.70 14.59
C LEU A 156 10.89 1.39 15.22
N GLU A 157 11.66 0.29 15.11
CA GLU A 157 11.24 -1.04 15.56
C GLU A 157 10.87 -1.07 17.04
N GLU A 158 11.66 -0.41 17.89
CA GLU A 158 11.38 -0.37 19.34
C GLU A 158 10.08 0.38 19.63
N LYS A 159 9.86 1.54 18.98
CA LYS A 159 8.61 2.29 19.12
C LYS A 159 7.40 1.46 18.66
N PHE A 160 7.56 0.76 17.55
CA PHE A 160 6.53 -0.14 17.02
C PHE A 160 6.21 -1.28 17.99
N LEU A 161 7.23 -1.95 18.55
CA LEU A 161 7.04 -3.02 19.52
C LEU A 161 6.39 -2.54 20.83
N ASN A 162 6.69 -1.32 21.25
CA ASN A 162 6.09 -0.72 22.44
C ASN A 162 4.58 -0.45 22.31
N LEU A 163 4.02 -0.43 21.09
CA LEU A 163 2.58 -0.39 20.91
C LEU A 163 1.86 -1.67 21.38
N TRP A 164 2.62 -2.76 21.55
CA TRP A 164 2.12 -4.11 21.84
C TRP A 164 2.62 -4.69 23.18
N ARG A 165 3.49 -3.98 23.88
CA ARG A 165 4.00 -4.31 25.22
C ARG A 165 3.26 -3.52 26.29
#